data_faeeae143851e24b6dce5e94b9f0aad6
#
_entry.id   faeeae143851e24b6dce5e94b9f0aad6
#
_cell.length_a   1.000
_cell.length_b   1.000
_cell.length_c   1.000
_cell.angle_alpha   90.00
_cell.angle_beta   90.00
_cell.angle_gamma   90.00
#
_symmetry.space_group_name_H-M   'P 1'
#
loop_
_entity.id
_entity.type
_entity.pdbx_description
1 polymer ?
#
loop_
_entity_poly.entity_id
_entity_poly.type
_entity_poly.pdbx_seq_one_letter_code
_entity_poly.pdbx_strand_id
1 'polypeptide(L)'
;APLHDCYTGDVKRTDAYRNDPDINCTQAGHWSGYTRGHMLGSNERRVTKNVNRDVFYYSNIGPQLQTYFNTSGGQWNTAEDWVDKQWRGLADTCYQVVGTYWENTPKVVDGTTIPTHYYIVLLKAKKSAGNKWVVNCSQGELQSIAIMVRHKTYAKNEVVKAVDFQSKGVFKTVAEIERLTGHTFFPNVPNVPKDTYNPGDWNF
;
A
#
# COMPACT_ATOMS: atom_id res chain seq x y z
N ALA A 1 -14.60 2.93 23.28
CA ALA A 1 -14.88 1.55 22.91
C ALA A 1 -13.64 0.91 22.29
N PRO A 2 -13.43 -0.41 22.45
CA PRO A 2 -12.31 -1.11 21.84
C PRO A 2 -12.41 -1.08 20.30
N LEU A 3 -11.28 -1.01 19.58
CA LEU A 3 -11.25 -0.96 18.10
C LEU A 3 -12.03 -2.11 17.46
N HIS A 4 -11.97 -3.31 18.01
CA HIS A 4 -12.67 -4.45 17.43
C HIS A 4 -14.20 -4.31 17.45
N ASP A 5 -14.75 -3.48 18.31
CA ASP A 5 -16.18 -3.22 18.36
C ASP A 5 -16.64 -2.26 17.25
N CYS A 6 -15.69 -1.55 16.66
CA CYS A 6 -15.98 -0.61 15.58
C CYS A 6 -16.04 -1.27 14.20
N TYR A 7 -15.49 -2.47 14.07
CA TYR A 7 -15.49 -3.22 12.84
C TYR A 7 -16.46 -4.39 12.91
N THR A 8 -17.34 -4.50 11.94
CA THR A 8 -18.39 -5.54 11.85
C THR A 8 -17.87 -6.90 11.40
N GLY A 9 -16.68 -7.22 11.63
CA GLY A 9 -16.12 -8.52 11.33
C GLY A 9 -15.71 -9.23 12.60
N ASP A 10 -15.30 -10.45 12.49
CA ASP A 10 -14.77 -11.25 13.57
C ASP A 10 -13.35 -10.84 13.98
N VAL A 11 -12.99 -9.58 13.76
CA VAL A 11 -11.67 -9.10 14.06
C VAL A 11 -11.50 -8.92 15.55
N LYS A 12 -10.74 -9.82 16.13
CA LYS A 12 -10.24 -9.67 17.49
C LYS A 12 -8.89 -8.99 17.40
N ARG A 13 -8.74 -7.86 18.02
CA ARG A 13 -7.49 -7.13 18.00
C ARG A 13 -6.56 -7.56 19.12
N THR A 14 -5.27 -7.24 18.98
CA THR A 14 -4.28 -7.36 20.04
C THR A 14 -4.50 -6.28 21.10
N ASP A 15 -4.03 -6.51 22.31
CA ASP A 15 -4.16 -5.52 23.40
C ASP A 15 -3.38 -4.23 23.10
N ALA A 16 -2.35 -4.28 22.26
CA ALA A 16 -1.58 -3.12 21.84
C ALA A 16 -2.44 -2.06 21.14
N TYR A 17 -3.36 -2.49 20.27
CA TYR A 17 -4.30 -1.58 19.61
C TYR A 17 -5.42 -1.10 20.52
N ARG A 18 -5.74 -1.88 21.54
CA ARG A 18 -6.79 -1.59 22.50
C ARG A 18 -6.53 -0.33 23.29
N ASN A 19 -5.28 -0.02 23.55
CA ASN A 19 -4.82 1.06 24.38
C ASN A 19 -4.25 2.22 23.57
N ASP A 20 -4.43 2.22 22.22
CA ASP A 20 -3.99 3.32 21.39
C ASP A 20 -4.92 4.53 21.61
N PRO A 21 -4.46 5.60 22.28
CA PRO A 21 -5.29 6.77 22.56
C PRO A 21 -5.61 7.59 21.31
N ASP A 22 -4.83 7.43 20.23
CA ASP A 22 -4.96 8.22 19.01
C ASP A 22 -5.98 7.63 18.04
N ILE A 23 -6.46 6.40 18.28
CA ILE A 23 -7.44 5.74 17.43
C ILE A 23 -8.84 5.89 18.00
N ASN A 24 -9.64 6.72 17.36
CA ASN A 24 -11.03 6.91 17.70
C ASN A 24 -11.94 5.97 16.90
N CYS A 25 -12.43 4.91 17.55
CA CYS A 25 -13.33 3.95 16.93
C CYS A 25 -14.64 4.54 16.44
N THR A 26 -15.18 5.58 17.08
CA THR A 26 -16.47 6.15 16.70
C THR A 26 -16.42 6.85 15.34
N GLN A 27 -15.22 7.25 14.90
CA GLN A 27 -15.00 7.91 13.63
C GLN A 27 -14.35 6.98 12.60
N ALA A 28 -13.59 5.99 13.05
CA ALA A 28 -12.90 5.09 12.15
C ALA A 28 -13.86 4.28 11.29
N GLY A 29 -13.66 4.32 9.97
CA GLY A 29 -14.46 3.59 9.00
C GLY A 29 -15.87 4.12 8.74
N HIS A 30 -16.23 5.27 9.27
CA HIS A 30 -17.51 5.94 9.07
C HIS A 30 -17.28 7.30 8.41
N TRP A 31 -17.04 7.32 7.11
CA TRP A 31 -16.79 8.53 6.34
C TRP A 31 -17.83 8.69 5.24
N SER A 32 -18.57 9.79 5.24
CA SER A 32 -19.62 10.07 4.26
C SER A 32 -19.05 10.08 2.83
N GLY A 33 -19.55 9.17 1.98
CA GLY A 33 -19.11 9.04 0.60
C GLY A 33 -17.84 8.22 0.37
N TYR A 34 -17.28 7.60 1.43
CA TYR A 34 -16.11 6.74 1.34
C TYR A 34 -16.40 5.36 1.93
N THR A 35 -15.68 4.36 1.45
CA THR A 35 -15.67 3.00 2.00
C THR A 35 -14.42 2.77 2.83
N ARG A 36 -14.48 1.73 3.66
CA ARG A 36 -13.32 1.22 4.40
C ARG A 36 -12.39 0.51 3.44
N GLY A 37 -11.27 1.12 3.13
CA GLY A 37 -10.25 0.53 2.26
C GLY A 37 -9.05 0.05 3.06
N HIS A 38 -8.59 -1.14 2.77
CA HIS A 38 -7.35 -1.64 3.35
C HIS A 38 -6.15 -0.88 2.77
N MET A 39 -5.17 -0.62 3.62
CA MET A 39 -3.83 -0.20 3.19
C MET A 39 -3.06 -1.43 2.71
N LEU A 40 -2.82 -2.39 3.59
CA LEU A 40 -2.33 -3.71 3.23
C LEU A 40 -3.54 -4.64 3.08
N GLY A 41 -3.72 -5.23 1.91
CA GLY A 41 -4.87 -6.06 1.60
C GLY A 41 -4.84 -7.42 2.30
N SER A 42 -6.02 -8.05 2.36
CA SER A 42 -6.17 -9.37 2.97
C SER A 42 -5.42 -10.47 2.22
N ASN A 43 -5.24 -10.31 0.89
CA ASN A 43 -4.55 -11.29 0.07
C ASN A 43 -3.09 -11.50 0.47
N GLU A 44 -2.41 -10.43 0.89
CA GLU A 44 -1.00 -10.44 1.27
C GLU A 44 -0.76 -11.13 2.62
N ARG A 45 -1.82 -11.39 3.38
CA ARG A 45 -1.76 -11.92 4.74
C ARG A 45 -2.54 -13.21 4.97
N ARG A 46 -2.70 -14.04 3.95
CA ARG A 46 -3.44 -15.32 4.02
C ARG A 46 -2.65 -16.49 4.60
N VAL A 47 -1.53 -16.26 5.25
CA VAL A 47 -0.68 -17.34 5.80
C VAL A 47 -1.38 -18.10 6.91
N THR A 48 -1.99 -17.38 7.86
CA THR A 48 -2.84 -17.95 8.92
C THR A 48 -4.05 -17.06 9.15
N LYS A 49 -5.09 -17.62 9.78
CA LYS A 49 -6.29 -16.86 10.16
C LYS A 49 -5.96 -15.68 11.08
N ASN A 50 -5.02 -15.84 11.99
CA ASN A 50 -4.63 -14.79 12.92
C ASN A 50 -3.88 -13.65 12.22
N VAL A 51 -2.93 -13.96 11.35
CA VAL A 51 -2.20 -12.99 10.56
C VAL A 51 -3.13 -12.24 9.60
N ASN A 52 -4.08 -12.95 8.98
CA ASN A 52 -5.06 -12.30 8.11
C ASN A 52 -5.99 -11.34 8.89
N ARG A 53 -6.29 -11.67 10.13
CA ARG A 53 -7.15 -10.84 10.97
C ARG A 53 -6.57 -9.47 11.29
N ASP A 54 -5.23 -9.37 11.35
CA ASP A 54 -4.55 -8.13 11.70
C ASP A 54 -4.72 -7.03 10.64
N VAL A 55 -4.98 -7.39 9.38
CA VAL A 55 -5.22 -6.38 8.32
C VAL A 55 -6.54 -5.64 8.46
N PHE A 56 -7.45 -6.14 9.30
CA PHE A 56 -8.75 -5.50 9.56
C PHE A 56 -8.72 -4.50 10.71
N TYR A 57 -7.57 -4.26 11.33
CA TYR A 57 -7.47 -3.20 12.33
C TYR A 57 -7.60 -1.82 11.69
N TYR A 58 -8.20 -0.89 12.43
CA TYR A 58 -8.40 0.47 11.92
C TYR A 58 -7.11 1.21 11.59
N SER A 59 -5.99 0.86 12.20
CA SER A 59 -4.66 1.35 11.81
C SER A 59 -4.26 0.97 10.38
N ASN A 60 -4.92 -0.03 9.80
CA ASN A 60 -4.73 -0.47 8.41
C ASN A 60 -5.90 -0.08 7.48
N ILE A 61 -6.85 0.71 7.94
CA ILE A 61 -8.06 1.07 7.20
C ILE A 61 -8.06 2.58 6.95
N GLY A 62 -8.22 2.96 5.69
CA GLY A 62 -8.35 4.36 5.27
C GLY A 62 -9.62 4.64 4.47
N PRO A 63 -10.01 5.93 4.36
CA PRO A 63 -11.16 6.34 3.54
C PRO A 63 -10.84 6.20 2.06
N GLN A 64 -11.47 5.26 1.36
CA GLN A 64 -11.31 5.05 -0.07
C GLN A 64 -12.62 5.27 -0.82
N LEU A 65 -12.53 5.91 -1.98
CA LEU A 65 -13.65 5.98 -2.93
C LEU A 65 -13.96 4.57 -3.45
N GLN A 66 -15.23 4.26 -3.58
CA GLN A 66 -15.64 2.91 -3.98
C GLN A 66 -15.54 2.72 -5.50
N THR A 67 -16.28 3.52 -6.26
CA THR A 67 -16.46 3.32 -7.71
C THR A 67 -15.19 3.63 -8.48
N TYR A 68 -14.69 2.64 -9.21
CA TYR A 68 -13.46 2.68 -10.04
C TYR A 68 -12.18 3.16 -9.32
N PHE A 69 -12.19 3.16 -7.99
CA PHE A 69 -10.98 3.30 -7.18
C PHE A 69 -10.68 2.00 -6.43
N ASN A 70 -11.47 1.64 -5.42
CA ASN A 70 -11.26 0.45 -4.59
C ASN A 70 -11.96 -0.80 -5.10
N THR A 71 -13.04 -0.69 -5.89
CA THR A 71 -13.77 -1.86 -6.40
C THR A 71 -13.01 -2.56 -7.52
N SER A 72 -13.39 -3.82 -7.78
CA SER A 72 -12.82 -4.65 -8.87
C SER A 72 -12.72 -3.87 -10.19
N GLY A 73 -11.52 -3.82 -10.73
CA GLY A 73 -11.18 -3.03 -11.91
C GLY A 73 -11.04 -1.53 -11.66
N GLY A 74 -10.99 -1.09 -10.40
CA GLY A 74 -10.66 0.28 -10.03
C GLY A 74 -9.17 0.56 -10.03
N GLN A 75 -8.79 1.83 -9.90
CA GLN A 75 -7.38 2.24 -10.05
C GLN A 75 -6.49 1.70 -8.92
N TRP A 76 -6.97 1.73 -7.67
CA TRP A 76 -6.24 1.16 -6.54
C TRP A 76 -6.19 -0.36 -6.62
N ASN A 77 -7.33 -1.00 -6.90
CA ASN A 77 -7.39 -2.44 -7.09
C ASN A 77 -6.47 -2.92 -8.23
N THR A 78 -6.36 -2.17 -9.32
CA THR A 78 -5.42 -2.49 -10.41
C THR A 78 -3.96 -2.44 -9.93
N ALA A 79 -3.64 -1.51 -9.03
CA ALA A 79 -2.31 -1.43 -8.42
C ALA A 79 -2.04 -2.63 -7.49
N GLU A 80 -3.01 -2.98 -6.64
CA GLU A 80 -2.95 -4.16 -5.77
C GLU A 80 -2.81 -5.46 -6.57
N ASP A 81 -3.63 -5.65 -7.62
CA ASP A 81 -3.56 -6.81 -8.51
C ASP A 81 -2.19 -6.92 -9.22
N TRP A 82 -1.56 -5.79 -9.55
CA TRP A 82 -0.22 -5.79 -10.10
C TRP A 82 0.82 -6.19 -9.04
N VAL A 83 0.72 -5.67 -7.82
CA VAL A 83 1.60 -6.03 -6.70
C VAL A 83 1.47 -7.51 -6.36
N ASP A 84 0.29 -8.07 -6.38
CA ASP A 84 0.03 -9.50 -6.14
C ASP A 84 0.82 -10.41 -7.10
N LYS A 85 1.07 -9.97 -8.32
CA LYS A 85 1.90 -10.72 -9.27
C LYS A 85 3.39 -10.71 -8.91
N GLN A 86 3.84 -9.73 -8.12
CA GLN A 86 5.26 -9.55 -7.84
C GLN A 86 5.78 -10.53 -6.79
N TRP A 87 4.91 -11.02 -5.90
CA TRP A 87 5.30 -11.95 -4.85
C TRP A 87 4.76 -13.38 -5.06
N ARG A 88 3.74 -13.58 -5.91
CA ARG A 88 3.22 -14.90 -6.24
C ARG A 88 4.29 -15.72 -6.97
N GLY A 89 4.60 -16.90 -6.40
CA GLY A 89 5.58 -17.81 -6.98
C GLY A 89 7.04 -17.37 -6.83
N LEU A 90 7.31 -16.36 -6.00
CA LEU A 90 8.68 -16.01 -5.63
C LEU A 90 9.20 -17.02 -4.61
N ALA A 91 10.47 -17.43 -4.82
CA ALA A 91 11.24 -18.19 -3.82
C ALA A 91 11.78 -17.27 -2.70
N ASP A 92 11.56 -15.95 -2.79
CA ASP A 92 12.15 -14.93 -1.93
C ASP A 92 11.12 -13.90 -1.50
N THR A 93 11.50 -13.06 -0.53
CA THR A 93 10.67 -12.07 0.13
C THR A 93 10.54 -10.80 -0.71
N CYS A 94 9.31 -10.32 -0.89
CA CYS A 94 9.03 -8.97 -1.36
C CYS A 94 8.61 -8.10 -0.16
N TYR A 95 9.35 -7.04 0.09
CA TYR A 95 9.04 -6.05 1.12
C TYR A 95 8.12 -5.01 0.53
N GLN A 96 7.01 -4.75 1.22
CA GLN A 96 5.97 -3.82 0.79
C GLN A 96 5.69 -2.81 1.89
N VAL A 97 5.66 -1.54 1.52
CA VAL A 97 5.16 -0.45 2.36
C VAL A 97 4.00 0.21 1.62
N VAL A 98 2.88 0.34 2.29
CA VAL A 98 1.68 1.03 1.76
C VAL A 98 1.44 2.28 2.58
N GLY A 99 1.12 3.37 1.91
CA GLY A 99 0.89 4.64 2.58
C GLY A 99 -0.03 5.57 1.82
N THR A 100 -0.29 6.71 2.45
CA THR A 100 -1.12 7.78 1.90
C THR A 100 -0.36 9.09 1.87
N TYR A 101 -0.75 9.97 0.96
CA TYR A 101 -0.17 11.29 0.82
C TYR A 101 -1.28 12.33 0.66
N TRP A 102 -1.03 13.50 1.23
CA TRP A 102 -1.94 14.65 1.21
C TRP A 102 -1.24 15.82 0.51
N GLU A 103 -1.84 16.31 -0.57
CA GLU A 103 -1.47 17.59 -1.14
C GLU A 103 -1.95 18.74 -0.24
N ASN A 104 -1.47 19.94 -0.51
CA ASN A 104 -1.92 21.14 0.19
C ASN A 104 -3.46 21.28 0.15
N THR A 105 -4.09 21.56 1.28
CA THR A 105 -5.56 21.70 1.43
C THR A 105 -6.36 20.40 1.19
N PRO A 106 -6.08 19.32 1.92
CA PRO A 106 -6.86 18.09 1.80
C PRO A 106 -8.29 18.31 2.35
N LYS A 107 -9.26 17.60 1.75
CA LYS A 107 -10.63 17.57 2.24
C LYS A 107 -10.69 16.87 3.60
N VAL A 108 -11.51 17.40 4.51
CA VAL A 108 -11.84 16.75 5.78
C VAL A 108 -13.29 16.26 5.72
N VAL A 109 -13.52 15.01 6.09
CA VAL A 109 -14.84 14.38 6.15
C VAL A 109 -14.97 13.64 7.47
N ASP A 110 -16.02 13.94 8.22
CA ASP A 110 -16.31 13.33 9.52
C ASP A 110 -15.07 13.32 10.46
N GLY A 111 -14.34 14.46 10.49
CA GLY A 111 -13.15 14.65 11.31
C GLY A 111 -11.88 13.98 10.78
N THR A 112 -11.94 13.31 9.64
CA THR A 112 -10.79 12.62 9.02
C THR A 112 -10.31 13.36 7.78
N THR A 113 -9.01 13.58 7.70
CA THR A 113 -8.36 14.13 6.50
C THR A 113 -8.30 13.07 5.41
N ILE A 114 -8.94 13.35 4.27
CA ILE A 114 -9.00 12.41 3.15
C ILE A 114 -7.70 12.45 2.35
N PRO A 115 -7.02 11.32 2.16
CA PRO A 115 -5.83 11.27 1.33
C PRO A 115 -6.12 11.70 -0.11
N THR A 116 -5.18 12.44 -0.71
CA THR A 116 -5.23 12.79 -2.14
C THR A 116 -4.57 11.74 -3.01
N HIS A 117 -3.67 10.93 -2.42
CA HIS A 117 -3.00 9.83 -3.10
C HIS A 117 -2.82 8.64 -2.16
N TYR A 118 -2.75 7.47 -2.78
CA TYR A 118 -2.30 6.21 -2.17
C TYR A 118 -1.06 5.75 -2.88
N TYR A 119 -0.09 5.18 -2.14
CA TYR A 119 1.14 4.67 -2.72
C TYR A 119 1.53 3.31 -2.16
N ILE A 120 2.29 2.57 -2.95
CA ILE A 120 2.93 1.31 -2.56
C ILE A 120 4.40 1.44 -2.92
N VAL A 121 5.30 1.05 -2.02
CA VAL A 121 6.74 0.98 -2.26
C VAL A 121 7.19 -0.47 -2.08
N LEU A 122 7.88 -1.00 -3.07
CA LEU A 122 8.34 -2.37 -3.09
C LEU A 122 9.86 -2.46 -3.13
N LEU A 123 10.40 -3.45 -2.44
CA LEU A 123 11.81 -3.85 -2.49
C LEU A 123 11.91 -5.37 -2.51
N LYS A 124 12.71 -5.92 -3.40
CA LYS A 124 13.08 -7.33 -3.39
C LYS A 124 14.50 -7.55 -3.94
N ALA A 125 15.10 -8.68 -3.61
CA ALA A 125 16.32 -9.12 -4.26
C ALA A 125 16.01 -9.68 -5.66
N LYS A 126 16.94 -9.50 -6.60
CA LYS A 126 16.89 -10.14 -7.92
C LYS A 126 17.23 -11.63 -7.80
N LYS A 127 16.75 -12.43 -8.74
CA LYS A 127 17.11 -13.86 -8.80
C LYS A 127 18.62 -14.11 -8.82
N SER A 128 19.38 -13.18 -9.41
CA SER A 128 20.85 -13.24 -9.46
C SER A 128 21.52 -13.11 -8.09
N ALA A 129 20.83 -12.58 -7.09
CA ALA A 129 21.34 -12.49 -5.71
C ALA A 129 21.37 -13.85 -4.98
N GLY A 130 20.70 -14.86 -5.53
CA GLY A 130 20.52 -16.15 -4.86
C GLY A 130 19.74 -16.00 -3.55
N ASN A 131 20.21 -16.64 -2.48
CA ASN A 131 19.56 -16.64 -1.17
C ASN A 131 20.10 -15.53 -0.23
N LYS A 132 20.69 -14.46 -0.78
CA LYS A 132 21.17 -13.35 0.04
C LYS A 132 20.01 -12.58 0.63
N TRP A 133 20.13 -12.21 1.90
CA TRP A 133 19.24 -11.23 2.50
C TRP A 133 19.45 -9.86 1.87
N VAL A 134 18.38 -9.10 1.69
CA VAL A 134 18.41 -7.76 1.05
C VAL A 134 19.45 -6.82 1.67
N VAL A 135 19.70 -6.91 2.98
CA VAL A 135 20.71 -6.10 3.67
C VAL A 135 22.16 -6.42 3.25
N ASN A 136 22.39 -7.61 2.70
CA ASN A 136 23.69 -8.10 2.24
C ASN A 136 23.85 -8.03 0.70
N CYS A 137 22.82 -7.53 0.01
CA CYS A 137 22.87 -7.39 -1.44
C CYS A 137 23.60 -6.11 -1.85
N SER A 138 24.31 -6.17 -2.96
CA SER A 138 24.77 -4.97 -3.67
C SER A 138 23.59 -4.27 -4.34
N GLN A 139 23.76 -3.02 -4.75
CA GLN A 139 22.73 -2.27 -5.46
C GLN A 139 22.25 -2.97 -6.74
N GLY A 140 23.17 -3.60 -7.49
CA GLY A 140 22.83 -4.34 -8.72
C GLY A 140 22.03 -5.61 -8.49
N GLU A 141 22.06 -6.17 -7.27
CA GLU A 141 21.31 -7.36 -6.85
C GLU A 141 19.93 -7.01 -6.28
N LEU A 142 19.63 -5.74 -6.06
CA LEU A 142 18.34 -5.26 -5.56
C LEU A 142 17.50 -4.64 -6.68
N GLN A 143 16.22 -4.64 -6.47
CA GLN A 143 15.26 -3.89 -7.29
C GLN A 143 14.19 -3.28 -6.40
N SER A 144 13.86 -2.02 -6.66
CA SER A 144 12.80 -1.30 -5.99
C SER A 144 11.95 -0.55 -6.99
N ILE A 145 10.71 -0.31 -6.65
CA ILE A 145 9.75 0.47 -7.43
C ILE A 145 8.69 1.02 -6.49
N ALA A 146 8.09 2.11 -6.88
CA ALA A 146 6.90 2.60 -6.21
C ALA A 146 5.74 2.77 -7.20
N ILE A 147 4.54 2.72 -6.68
CA ILE A 147 3.28 3.04 -7.37
C ILE A 147 2.66 4.20 -6.61
N MET A 148 2.15 5.19 -7.32
CA MET A 148 1.36 6.25 -6.71
C MET A 148 0.14 6.53 -7.56
N VAL A 149 -1.03 6.43 -6.96
CA VAL A 149 -2.32 6.67 -7.61
C VAL A 149 -3.06 7.81 -6.95
N ARG A 150 -3.66 8.67 -7.76
CA ARG A 150 -4.50 9.76 -7.27
C ARG A 150 -5.81 9.21 -6.74
N HIS A 151 -6.20 9.64 -5.55
CA HIS A 151 -7.48 9.29 -4.94
C HIS A 151 -8.58 10.23 -5.44
N LYS A 152 -9.22 9.85 -6.53
CA LYS A 152 -10.32 10.59 -7.17
C LYS A 152 -11.40 9.62 -7.65
N THR A 153 -12.54 10.14 -8.03
CA THR A 153 -13.50 9.38 -8.82
C THR A 153 -12.95 9.20 -10.23
N TYR A 154 -12.94 7.96 -10.71
CA TYR A 154 -12.56 7.61 -12.08
C TYR A 154 -13.79 7.23 -12.90
N ALA A 155 -13.81 7.59 -14.18
CA ALA A 155 -14.63 6.89 -15.15
C ALA A 155 -13.94 5.56 -15.53
N LYS A 156 -14.70 4.58 -16.01
CA LYS A 156 -14.16 3.25 -16.36
C LYS A 156 -12.99 3.32 -17.36
N ASN A 157 -13.08 4.24 -18.33
CA ASN A 157 -12.05 4.45 -19.35
C ASN A 157 -10.85 5.32 -18.88
N GLU A 158 -10.92 5.91 -17.69
CA GLU A 158 -9.82 6.65 -17.08
C GLU A 158 -8.90 5.75 -16.23
N VAL A 159 -9.34 4.54 -15.87
CA VAL A 159 -8.53 3.61 -15.10
C VAL A 159 -7.33 3.18 -15.93
N VAL A 160 -6.14 3.47 -15.45
CA VAL A 160 -4.87 3.13 -16.09
C VAL A 160 -4.60 1.63 -15.87
N LYS A 161 -4.41 0.89 -16.95
CA LYS A 161 -4.04 -0.52 -16.88
C LYS A 161 -2.59 -0.68 -16.42
N ALA A 162 -2.28 -1.80 -15.77
CA ALA A 162 -0.94 -2.06 -15.25
C ALA A 162 0.16 -1.95 -16.32
N VAL A 163 -0.11 -2.40 -17.56
CA VAL A 163 0.82 -2.31 -18.68
C VAL A 163 1.17 -0.86 -19.08
N ASP A 164 0.32 0.08 -18.73
CA ASP A 164 0.49 1.51 -19.05
C ASP A 164 1.03 2.32 -17.84
N PHE A 165 1.29 1.69 -16.71
CA PHE A 165 1.71 2.39 -15.47
C PHE A 165 2.95 3.27 -15.68
N GLN A 166 3.92 2.77 -16.44
CA GLN A 166 5.13 3.55 -16.75
C GLN A 166 4.80 4.77 -17.62
N SER A 167 4.14 4.57 -18.74
CA SER A 167 3.83 5.63 -19.71
C SER A 167 2.87 6.69 -19.15
N LYS A 168 2.04 6.32 -18.19
CA LYS A 168 1.09 7.19 -17.49
C LYS A 168 1.62 7.77 -16.18
N GLY A 169 2.89 7.51 -15.85
CA GLY A 169 3.53 8.06 -14.66
C GLY A 169 2.96 7.56 -13.33
N VAL A 170 2.36 6.37 -13.33
CA VAL A 170 1.88 5.70 -12.11
C VAL A 170 3.05 5.07 -11.36
N PHE A 171 4.02 4.49 -12.07
CA PHE A 171 5.29 4.09 -11.47
C PHE A 171 6.11 5.31 -11.08
N LYS A 172 6.75 5.20 -9.93
CA LYS A 172 7.63 6.19 -9.32
C LYS A 172 8.92 5.53 -8.85
N THR A 173 9.94 6.33 -8.67
CA THR A 173 11.12 5.92 -7.90
C THR A 173 10.79 5.97 -6.40
N VAL A 174 11.55 5.22 -5.60
CA VAL A 174 11.44 5.29 -4.13
C VAL A 174 11.76 6.70 -3.64
N ALA A 175 12.82 7.33 -4.22
CA ALA A 175 13.23 8.69 -3.88
C ALA A 175 12.15 9.75 -4.17
N GLU A 176 11.34 9.58 -5.23
CA GLU A 176 10.20 10.46 -5.47
C GLU A 176 9.18 10.41 -4.34
N ILE A 177 8.85 9.20 -3.86
CA ILE A 177 7.91 9.05 -2.74
C ILE A 177 8.51 9.56 -1.43
N GLU A 178 9.80 9.30 -1.16
CA GLU A 178 10.50 9.84 0.01
C GLU A 178 10.45 11.38 0.03
N ARG A 179 10.73 12.02 -1.10
CA ARG A 179 10.69 13.49 -1.22
C ARG A 179 9.30 14.07 -0.97
N LEU A 180 8.26 13.39 -1.46
CA LEU A 180 6.87 13.84 -1.28
C LEU A 180 6.39 13.67 0.15
N THR A 181 6.73 12.54 0.77
CA THR A 181 6.16 12.14 2.06
C THR A 181 7.01 12.54 3.27
N GLY A 182 8.30 12.82 3.04
CA GLY A 182 9.27 13.03 4.11
C GLY A 182 9.68 11.75 4.84
N HIS A 183 9.20 10.58 4.40
CA HIS A 183 9.57 9.30 4.98
C HIS A 183 10.87 8.77 4.36
N THR A 184 11.56 7.91 5.10
CA THR A 184 12.69 7.13 4.57
C THR A 184 12.29 5.66 4.52
N PHE A 185 12.31 5.08 3.32
CA PHE A 185 11.95 3.68 3.13
C PHE A 185 13.19 2.78 3.20
N PHE A 186 13.00 1.61 3.82
CA PHE A 186 14.02 0.57 3.97
C PHE A 186 15.34 1.10 4.57
N PRO A 187 15.31 1.85 5.70
CA PRO A 187 16.50 2.54 6.23
C PRO A 187 17.63 1.58 6.60
N ASN A 188 17.32 0.32 6.88
CA ASN A 188 18.29 -0.70 7.26
C ASN A 188 18.86 -1.47 6.06
N VAL A 189 18.49 -1.12 4.83
CA VAL A 189 19.02 -1.73 3.61
C VAL A 189 19.88 -0.69 2.88
N PRO A 190 21.21 -0.74 2.98
CA PRO A 190 22.09 0.36 2.58
C PRO A 190 22.13 0.61 1.06
N ASN A 191 21.86 -0.42 0.26
CA ASN A 191 22.06 -0.39 -1.19
C ASN A 191 20.76 -0.39 -2.00
N VAL A 192 19.65 0.09 -1.42
CA VAL A 192 18.38 0.20 -2.16
C VAL A 192 18.55 1.13 -3.36
N PRO A 193 18.20 0.71 -4.59
CA PRO A 193 18.24 1.58 -5.76
C PRO A 193 17.06 2.56 -5.75
N LYS A 194 17.16 3.64 -4.95
CA LYS A 194 16.05 4.56 -4.69
C LYS A 194 15.74 5.52 -5.84
N ASP A 195 16.74 5.87 -6.64
CA ASP A 195 16.61 6.90 -7.69
C ASP A 195 16.17 6.34 -9.05
N THR A 196 16.14 5.03 -9.17
CA THR A 196 15.82 4.36 -10.44
C THR A 196 14.93 3.16 -10.21
N TYR A 197 14.16 2.80 -11.23
CA TYR A 197 13.50 1.51 -11.35
C TYR A 197 13.56 1.02 -12.79
N ASN A 198 13.50 -0.29 -12.98
CA ASN A 198 13.39 -0.90 -14.30
C ASN A 198 12.12 -1.77 -14.33
N PRO A 199 11.06 -1.40 -15.08
CA PRO A 199 9.85 -2.21 -15.17
C PRO A 199 10.10 -3.63 -15.64
N GLY A 200 11.12 -3.86 -16.48
CA GLY A 200 11.48 -5.20 -16.97
C GLY A 200 11.96 -6.18 -15.88
N ASP A 201 12.32 -5.67 -14.71
CA ASP A 201 12.68 -6.51 -13.55
C ASP A 201 11.44 -7.04 -12.79
N TRP A 202 10.23 -6.61 -13.18
CA TRP A 202 8.96 -6.94 -12.53
C TRP A 202 8.04 -7.73 -13.44
N ASN A 203 7.09 -8.47 -12.85
CA ASN A 203 6.13 -9.28 -13.60
C ASN A 203 4.93 -8.43 -14.05
N PHE A 204 4.44 -8.64 -15.27
CA PHE A 204 3.24 -8.00 -15.82
C PHE A 204 2.14 -9.01 -16.14
#